data_48298666afb9a0e94ca9320c00cee204
#
_entry.id   48298666afb9a0e94ca9320c00cee204
#
_cell.length_a   1.000
_cell.length_b   1.000
_cell.length_c   1.000
_cell.angle_alpha   90.00
_cell.angle_beta   90.00
_cell.angle_gamma   90.00
#
_symmetry.space_group_name_H-M   'P 1'
#
loop_
_entity.id
_entity.type
_entity.pdbx_description
1 polymer ?
#
loop_
_entity_poly.entity_id
_entity_poly.type
_entity_poly.pdbx_seq_one_letter_code
_entity_poly.pdbx_strand_id
1 'polypeptide(L)'
;MKKTISIFTSAIISGLLLCACSAPSPYQTTTQADIDALCNAASFDMPTVPVPAFPARTFSVLDFGADNTGKALSTEAIQAAIDACNEAGGGSVIIPAGVYVTGPISLKSNVRLYTEQNSFISFAPQFDLYPIYATWFEGIPTMRAQSPISAFNAENIAITGQGTFNGNGEYWRPLKRAKVAPSQWKNHLQKGGVLSTDGNTWYPDSASLYAASLCEDQNVPVVSDPALWPQIH
;
A
#
# COMPACT_ATOMS: atom_id res chain seq x y z
N MET A 1 -70.84 -35.48 -28.73
CA MET A 1 -70.39 -34.20 -28.16
C MET A 1 -69.39 -34.51 -27.08
N LYS A 2 -68.09 -34.41 -27.38
CA LYS A 2 -66.99 -34.63 -26.42
C LYS A 2 -66.50 -33.28 -25.93
N LYS A 3 -66.61 -32.98 -24.63
CA LYS A 3 -66.10 -31.78 -24.01
C LYS A 3 -64.64 -32.02 -23.62
N THR A 4 -63.76 -31.28 -24.20
CA THR A 4 -62.32 -31.28 -23.85
C THR A 4 -62.13 -30.29 -22.73
N ILE A 5 -61.62 -30.76 -21.55
CA ILE A 5 -61.24 -29.93 -20.40
C ILE A 5 -59.76 -29.63 -20.57
N SER A 6 -59.42 -28.33 -20.75
CA SER A 6 -58.08 -27.84 -20.80
C SER A 6 -57.64 -27.52 -19.36
N ILE A 7 -56.63 -28.21 -18.87
CA ILE A 7 -55.98 -27.96 -17.56
C ILE A 7 -54.80 -27.02 -17.80
N PHE A 8 -54.97 -25.75 -17.35
CA PHE A 8 -53.86 -24.82 -17.26
C PHE A 8 -53.03 -25.13 -16.02
N THR A 9 -51.86 -25.67 -16.22
CA THR A 9 -50.84 -25.84 -15.14
C THR A 9 -50.04 -24.56 -15.05
N SER A 10 -50.31 -23.77 -14.03
CA SER A 10 -49.53 -22.54 -13.68
C SER A 10 -48.29 -23.01 -12.93
N ALA A 11 -47.12 -22.95 -13.59
CA ALA A 11 -45.83 -23.20 -12.94
C ALA A 11 -45.42 -21.91 -12.16
N ILE A 12 -45.53 -21.97 -10.85
CA ILE A 12 -44.97 -20.96 -9.95
C ILE A 12 -43.49 -21.23 -9.86
N ILE A 13 -42.68 -20.42 -10.56
CA ILE A 13 -41.21 -20.42 -10.37
C ILE A 13 -40.96 -19.59 -9.10
N SER A 14 -40.83 -20.29 -7.96
CA SER A 14 -40.28 -19.70 -6.74
C SER A 14 -38.78 -19.45 -6.94
N GLY A 15 -38.44 -18.20 -7.26
CA GLY A 15 -37.06 -17.75 -7.24
C GLY A 15 -36.54 -17.77 -5.80
N LEU A 16 -35.78 -18.80 -5.43
CA LEU A 16 -34.92 -18.76 -4.25
C LEU A 16 -33.83 -17.70 -4.52
N LEU A 17 -33.99 -16.51 -3.92
CA LEU A 17 -32.84 -15.63 -3.70
C LEU A 17 -31.90 -16.37 -2.71
N LEU A 18 -30.89 -17.02 -3.22
CA LEU A 18 -29.74 -17.44 -2.45
C LEU A 18 -29.00 -16.17 -2.02
N CYS A 19 -29.36 -15.68 -0.83
CA CYS A 19 -28.53 -14.74 -0.11
C CYS A 19 -27.25 -15.51 0.25
N ALA A 20 -26.24 -15.39 -0.61
CA ALA A 20 -24.92 -15.93 -0.33
C ALA A 20 -24.34 -15.10 0.84
N CYS A 21 -24.65 -15.51 2.07
CA CYS A 21 -23.86 -15.12 3.22
C CYS A 21 -22.46 -15.68 2.98
N SER A 22 -21.56 -14.87 2.41
CA SER A 22 -20.15 -15.24 2.33
C SER A 22 -19.66 -15.40 3.76
N ALA A 23 -19.15 -16.59 4.10
CA ALA A 23 -18.48 -16.81 5.38
C ALA A 23 -17.40 -15.76 5.57
N PRO A 24 -17.20 -15.23 6.77
CA PRO A 24 -16.14 -14.26 7.02
C PRO A 24 -14.79 -14.88 6.65
N SER A 25 -13.92 -14.06 6.06
CA SER A 25 -12.59 -14.50 5.69
C SER A 25 -11.82 -14.99 6.94
N PRO A 26 -11.13 -16.15 6.88
CA PRO A 26 -10.38 -16.69 8.02
C PRO A 26 -9.24 -15.77 8.49
N TYR A 27 -8.90 -14.75 7.70
CA TYR A 27 -7.86 -13.77 8.02
C TYR A 27 -8.39 -12.51 8.73
N GLN A 28 -9.70 -12.42 8.96
CA GLN A 28 -10.29 -11.28 9.67
C GLN A 28 -10.36 -11.59 11.15
N THR A 29 -9.59 -10.88 11.98
CA THR A 29 -9.55 -11.06 13.44
C THR A 29 -10.33 -10.01 14.19
N THR A 30 -10.50 -8.80 13.64
CA THR A 30 -11.26 -7.70 14.25
C THR A 30 -12.72 -7.78 13.83
N THR A 31 -13.63 -7.77 14.79
CA THR A 31 -15.08 -7.77 14.57
C THR A 31 -15.66 -6.37 14.67
N GLN A 32 -16.88 -6.17 14.17
CA GLN A 32 -17.60 -4.90 14.38
C GLN A 32 -17.81 -4.62 15.87
N ALA A 33 -18.09 -5.65 16.67
CA ALA A 33 -18.27 -5.51 18.11
C ALA A 33 -17.01 -5.00 18.83
N ASP A 34 -15.81 -5.38 18.36
CA ASP A 34 -14.55 -4.90 18.92
C ASP A 34 -14.38 -3.39 18.65
N ILE A 35 -14.71 -2.94 17.44
CA ILE A 35 -14.65 -1.51 17.08
C ILE A 35 -15.72 -0.71 17.80
N ASP A 36 -16.95 -1.22 17.88
CA ASP A 36 -18.05 -0.57 18.60
C ASP A 36 -17.70 -0.39 20.08
N ALA A 37 -17.08 -1.40 20.69
CA ALA A 37 -16.63 -1.31 22.08
C ALA A 37 -15.57 -0.20 22.28
N LEU A 38 -14.63 -0.05 21.35
CA LEU A 38 -13.63 1.02 21.38
C LEU A 38 -14.28 2.41 21.18
N CYS A 39 -15.18 2.54 20.23
CA CYS A 39 -15.90 3.80 19.97
C CYS A 39 -16.76 4.21 21.17
N ASN A 40 -17.46 3.26 21.80
CA ASN A 40 -18.31 3.51 22.97
C ASN A 40 -17.50 3.85 24.24
N ALA A 41 -16.23 3.43 24.32
CA ALA A 41 -15.33 3.75 25.42
C ALA A 41 -14.70 5.14 25.29
N ALA A 42 -14.83 5.82 24.15
CA ALA A 42 -14.32 7.16 23.96
C ALA A 42 -15.03 8.18 24.87
N SER A 43 -14.30 9.19 25.35
CA SER A 43 -14.84 10.27 26.18
C SER A 43 -15.60 11.35 25.40
N PHE A 44 -15.80 11.16 24.12
CA PHE A 44 -16.49 12.07 23.19
C PHE A 44 -17.30 11.24 22.18
N ASP A 45 -18.25 11.88 21.49
CA ASP A 45 -19.07 11.22 20.48
C ASP A 45 -18.23 10.77 19.30
N MET A 46 -18.10 9.46 19.10
CA MET A 46 -17.43 8.86 17.97
C MET A 46 -18.45 8.52 16.88
N PRO A 47 -18.13 8.78 15.59
CA PRO A 47 -18.95 8.27 14.50
C PRO A 47 -18.87 6.75 14.43
N THR A 48 -19.89 6.11 13.87
CA THR A 48 -19.83 4.67 13.58
C THR A 48 -18.71 4.38 12.59
N VAL A 49 -17.79 3.50 12.96
CA VAL A 49 -16.66 3.08 12.11
C VAL A 49 -16.93 1.66 11.62
N PRO A 50 -17.28 1.46 10.34
CA PRO A 50 -17.50 0.12 9.80
C PRO A 50 -16.19 -0.63 9.66
N VAL A 51 -16.17 -1.90 10.07
CA VAL A 51 -15.03 -2.80 9.79
C VAL A 51 -15.07 -3.21 8.31
N PRO A 52 -13.97 -3.03 7.56
CA PRO A 52 -13.89 -3.50 6.18
C PRO A 52 -14.20 -4.99 6.07
N ALA A 53 -15.07 -5.37 5.15
CA ALA A 53 -15.43 -6.76 4.89
C ALA A 53 -14.94 -7.21 3.51
N PHE A 54 -14.36 -8.39 3.44
CA PHE A 54 -13.76 -8.92 2.22
C PHE A 54 -14.34 -10.30 1.89
N PRO A 55 -14.62 -10.61 0.62
CA PRO A 55 -14.97 -11.95 0.20
C PRO A 55 -13.92 -12.99 0.63
N ALA A 56 -14.33 -14.24 0.86
CA ALA A 56 -13.45 -15.31 1.31
C ALA A 56 -12.48 -15.84 0.22
N ARG A 57 -12.30 -15.11 -0.87
CA ARG A 57 -11.36 -15.42 -1.95
C ARG A 57 -9.95 -15.00 -1.57
N THR A 58 -8.96 -15.82 -1.97
CA THR A 58 -7.55 -15.57 -1.73
C THR A 58 -6.73 -15.64 -3.01
N PHE A 59 -5.72 -14.79 -3.09
CA PHE A 59 -4.78 -14.69 -4.21
C PHE A 59 -3.37 -14.68 -3.61
N SER A 60 -2.63 -15.78 -3.73
CA SER A 60 -1.26 -15.82 -3.26
C SER A 60 -0.33 -15.12 -4.25
N VAL A 61 0.53 -14.21 -3.79
CA VAL A 61 1.51 -13.53 -4.66
C VAL A 61 2.45 -14.53 -5.34
N LEU A 62 2.65 -15.72 -4.75
CA LEU A 62 3.47 -16.79 -5.33
C LEU A 62 2.84 -17.38 -6.61
N ASP A 63 1.51 -17.40 -6.69
CA ASP A 63 0.79 -17.89 -7.88
C ASP A 63 0.98 -16.92 -9.07
N PHE A 64 1.40 -15.68 -8.80
CA PHE A 64 1.73 -14.66 -9.79
C PHE A 64 3.23 -14.52 -10.04
N GLY A 65 4.05 -15.40 -9.46
CA GLY A 65 5.49 -15.45 -9.70
C GLY A 65 6.35 -14.58 -8.79
N ALA A 66 5.85 -14.17 -7.61
CA ALA A 66 6.67 -13.43 -6.65
C ALA A 66 7.83 -14.29 -6.15
N ASP A 67 9.01 -13.69 -6.06
CA ASP A 67 10.20 -14.29 -5.46
C ASP A 67 10.20 -14.08 -3.94
N ASN A 68 10.04 -15.16 -3.19
CA ASN A 68 10.07 -15.13 -1.72
C ASN A 68 11.46 -15.34 -1.12
N THR A 69 12.51 -15.32 -1.94
CA THR A 69 13.91 -15.49 -1.51
C THR A 69 14.65 -14.14 -1.39
N GLY A 70 14.06 -13.06 -1.86
CA GLY A 70 14.65 -11.71 -1.83
C GLY A 70 15.72 -11.45 -2.90
N LYS A 71 15.82 -12.32 -3.92
CA LYS A 71 16.84 -12.20 -4.98
C LYS A 71 16.37 -11.44 -6.20
N ALA A 72 15.06 -11.45 -6.47
CA ALA A 72 14.44 -10.76 -7.60
C ALA A 72 13.33 -9.81 -7.12
N LEU A 73 13.01 -8.81 -7.95
CA LEU A 73 11.89 -7.91 -7.72
C LEU A 73 10.58 -8.64 -7.87
N SER A 74 9.68 -8.46 -6.89
CA SER A 74 8.34 -9.04 -6.86
C SER A 74 7.24 -8.01 -7.15
N THR A 75 7.59 -6.81 -7.59
CA THR A 75 6.64 -5.69 -7.75
C THR A 75 5.50 -6.05 -8.69
N GLU A 76 5.81 -6.54 -9.88
CA GLU A 76 4.81 -6.91 -10.89
C GLU A 76 3.92 -8.06 -10.41
N ALA A 77 4.49 -9.05 -9.76
CA ALA A 77 3.75 -10.21 -9.25
C ALA A 77 2.79 -9.81 -8.12
N ILE A 78 3.25 -8.97 -7.19
CA ILE A 78 2.39 -8.46 -6.10
C ILE A 78 1.27 -7.59 -6.68
N GLN A 79 1.59 -6.69 -7.63
CA GLN A 79 0.60 -5.83 -8.26
C GLN A 79 -0.42 -6.65 -9.06
N ALA A 80 0.02 -7.66 -9.82
CA ALA A 80 -0.87 -8.55 -10.57
C ALA A 80 -1.84 -9.32 -9.65
N ALA A 81 -1.39 -9.77 -8.49
CA ALA A 81 -2.26 -10.40 -7.49
C ALA A 81 -3.32 -9.41 -6.95
N ILE A 82 -2.94 -8.15 -6.70
CA ILE A 82 -3.86 -7.07 -6.26
C ILE A 82 -4.89 -6.79 -7.36
N ASP A 83 -4.44 -6.71 -8.60
CA ASP A 83 -5.29 -6.43 -9.76
C ASP A 83 -6.31 -7.54 -9.98
N ALA A 84 -5.87 -8.80 -10.00
CA ALA A 84 -6.73 -9.96 -10.13
C ALA A 84 -7.75 -10.07 -8.98
N CYS A 85 -7.33 -9.77 -7.75
CA CYS A 85 -8.22 -9.73 -6.60
C CYS A 85 -9.32 -8.66 -6.75
N ASN A 86 -8.97 -7.46 -7.17
CA ASN A 86 -9.92 -6.38 -7.42
C ASN A 86 -10.88 -6.72 -8.56
N GLU A 87 -10.38 -7.24 -9.70
CA GLU A 87 -11.17 -7.64 -10.87
C GLU A 87 -12.17 -8.76 -10.53
N ALA A 88 -11.80 -9.65 -9.62
CA ALA A 88 -12.70 -10.68 -9.12
C ALA A 88 -13.78 -10.14 -8.15
N GLY A 89 -13.82 -8.82 -7.88
CA GLY A 89 -14.76 -8.19 -6.94
C GLY A 89 -14.28 -8.24 -5.49
N GLY A 90 -12.98 -8.36 -5.26
CA GLY A 90 -12.35 -8.27 -3.94
C GLY A 90 -12.00 -9.60 -3.29
N GLY A 91 -11.29 -9.50 -2.17
CA GLY A 91 -10.78 -10.66 -1.43
C GLY A 91 -9.52 -10.33 -0.64
N SER A 92 -8.66 -11.34 -0.45
CA SER A 92 -7.38 -11.17 0.24
C SER A 92 -6.22 -11.57 -0.67
N VAL A 93 -5.28 -10.66 -0.84
CA VAL A 93 -3.97 -10.96 -1.43
C VAL A 93 -3.04 -11.41 -0.31
N ILE A 94 -2.53 -12.61 -0.42
CA ILE A 94 -1.70 -13.25 0.60
C ILE A 94 -0.23 -13.12 0.24
N ILE A 95 0.57 -12.57 1.16
CA ILE A 95 2.03 -12.61 1.09
C ILE A 95 2.51 -13.66 2.10
N PRO A 96 2.85 -14.88 1.65
CA PRO A 96 3.33 -15.95 2.51
C PRO A 96 4.68 -15.64 3.17
N ALA A 97 5.10 -16.49 4.12
CA ALA A 97 6.42 -16.39 4.74
C ALA A 97 7.54 -16.36 3.69
N GLY A 98 8.53 -15.47 3.90
CA GLY A 98 9.65 -15.28 2.97
C GLY A 98 10.17 -13.85 2.95
N VAL A 99 11.17 -13.59 2.13
CA VAL A 99 11.74 -12.26 1.91
C VAL A 99 11.35 -11.80 0.50
N TYR A 100 10.70 -10.66 0.41
CA TYR A 100 10.25 -10.09 -0.85
C TYR A 100 10.90 -8.72 -1.05
N VAL A 101 11.57 -8.53 -2.18
CA VAL A 101 12.06 -7.22 -2.60
C VAL A 101 11.07 -6.65 -3.61
N THR A 102 10.58 -5.44 -3.39
CA THR A 102 9.55 -4.83 -4.25
C THR A 102 9.79 -3.34 -4.43
N GLY A 103 9.36 -2.79 -5.55
CA GLY A 103 9.10 -1.38 -5.73
C GLY A 103 7.73 -0.99 -5.15
N PRO A 104 7.20 0.18 -5.51
CA PRO A 104 5.91 0.65 -5.00
C PRO A 104 4.76 -0.24 -5.47
N ILE A 105 3.77 -0.43 -4.60
CA ILE A 105 2.53 -1.14 -4.89
C ILE A 105 1.32 -0.24 -4.66
N SER A 106 0.26 -0.45 -5.45
CA SER A 106 -0.98 0.32 -5.36
C SER A 106 -2.15 -0.59 -4.98
N LEU A 107 -2.76 -0.31 -3.83
CA LEU A 107 -3.95 -1.03 -3.40
C LEU A 107 -5.18 -0.56 -4.20
N LYS A 108 -6.08 -1.48 -4.45
CA LYS A 108 -7.35 -1.26 -5.13
C LYS A 108 -8.54 -1.55 -4.23
N SER A 109 -9.71 -1.02 -4.60
CA SER A 109 -10.95 -1.21 -3.82
C SER A 109 -11.26 -2.69 -3.57
N ASN A 110 -11.81 -2.98 -2.41
CA ASN A 110 -12.20 -4.30 -1.94
C ASN A 110 -11.04 -5.31 -1.79
N VAL A 111 -9.80 -4.82 -1.67
CA VAL A 111 -8.61 -5.67 -1.52
C VAL A 111 -8.06 -5.54 -0.11
N ARG A 112 -7.87 -6.68 0.54
CA ARG A 112 -7.05 -6.81 1.75
C ARG A 112 -5.69 -7.39 1.39
N LEU A 113 -4.62 -6.66 1.68
CA LEU A 113 -3.25 -7.19 1.66
C LEU A 113 -2.97 -7.86 3.01
N TYR A 114 -2.83 -9.17 3.01
CA TYR A 114 -2.56 -9.97 4.20
C TYR A 114 -1.13 -10.51 4.18
N THR A 115 -0.35 -10.20 5.21
CA THR A 115 1.02 -10.68 5.35
C THR A 115 1.08 -11.77 6.41
N GLU A 116 1.52 -12.97 6.03
CA GLU A 116 1.69 -14.06 6.99
C GLU A 116 2.84 -13.77 7.97
N GLN A 117 2.84 -14.49 9.08
CA GLN A 117 3.98 -14.46 10.00
C GLN A 117 5.26 -14.85 9.28
N ASN A 118 6.37 -14.15 9.56
CA ASN A 118 7.68 -14.31 8.90
C ASN A 118 7.71 -13.90 7.42
N SER A 119 6.75 -13.16 6.92
CA SER A 119 6.91 -12.44 5.67
C SER A 119 7.64 -11.12 5.94
N PHE A 120 8.67 -10.84 5.14
CA PHE A 120 9.45 -9.60 5.20
C PHE A 120 9.45 -8.93 3.84
N ILE A 121 8.79 -7.80 3.74
CA ILE A 121 8.62 -7.04 2.51
C ILE A 121 9.56 -5.83 2.57
N SER A 122 10.61 -5.83 1.73
CA SER A 122 11.62 -4.78 1.65
C SER A 122 11.41 -3.96 0.39
N PHE A 123 11.11 -2.68 0.54
CA PHE A 123 10.98 -1.76 -0.58
C PHE A 123 12.37 -1.38 -1.10
N ALA A 124 12.62 -1.67 -2.38
CA ALA A 124 13.93 -1.46 -3.00
C ALA A 124 14.30 0.03 -3.01
N PRO A 125 15.53 0.40 -2.59
CA PRO A 125 15.97 1.79 -2.58
C PRO A 125 16.48 2.25 -3.96
N GLN A 126 15.77 1.86 -5.02
CA GLN A 126 16.07 2.23 -6.41
C GLN A 126 15.05 3.26 -6.86
N PHE A 127 15.46 4.50 -6.98
CA PHE A 127 14.57 5.64 -7.22
C PHE A 127 13.78 5.51 -8.53
N ASP A 128 14.37 4.94 -9.58
CA ASP A 128 13.72 4.72 -10.88
C ASP A 128 12.47 3.82 -10.81
N LEU A 129 12.30 3.05 -9.74
CA LEU A 129 11.10 2.24 -9.54
C LEU A 129 9.90 3.06 -9.05
N TYR A 130 10.12 4.30 -8.59
CA TYR A 130 9.11 5.13 -7.96
C TYR A 130 8.74 6.31 -8.86
N PRO A 131 7.65 6.22 -9.63
CA PRO A 131 7.23 7.31 -10.50
C PRO A 131 6.96 8.58 -9.70
N ILE A 132 7.35 9.71 -10.28
CA ILE A 132 7.05 11.04 -9.75
C ILE A 132 5.68 11.47 -10.24
N TYR A 133 4.84 11.95 -9.35
CA TYR A 133 3.50 12.43 -9.69
C TYR A 133 3.09 13.66 -8.89
N ALA A 134 2.16 14.44 -9.44
CA ALA A 134 1.58 15.59 -8.77
C ALA A 134 0.73 15.14 -7.57
N THR A 135 1.00 15.72 -6.43
CA THR A 135 0.32 15.39 -5.18
C THR A 135 0.30 16.58 -4.23
N TRP A 136 0.02 16.34 -2.96
CA TRP A 136 -0.02 17.35 -1.91
C TRP A 136 0.88 16.93 -0.76
N PHE A 137 1.57 17.87 -0.18
CA PHE A 137 2.30 17.71 1.07
C PHE A 137 1.89 18.84 2.02
N GLU A 138 1.30 18.46 3.15
CA GLU A 138 0.80 19.42 4.14
C GLU A 138 -0.13 20.50 3.56
N GLY A 139 -0.92 20.13 2.55
CA GLY A 139 -1.84 21.06 1.86
C GLY A 139 -1.22 21.87 0.73
N ILE A 140 0.06 21.70 0.44
CA ILE A 140 0.79 22.41 -0.61
C ILE A 140 0.92 21.50 -1.84
N PRO A 141 0.52 21.95 -3.06
CA PRO A 141 0.74 21.19 -4.29
C PRO A 141 2.23 20.97 -4.55
N THR A 142 2.61 19.77 -4.92
CA THR A 142 4.01 19.43 -5.21
C THR A 142 4.12 18.18 -6.08
N MET A 143 5.35 17.87 -6.52
CA MET A 143 5.71 16.58 -7.12
C MET A 143 6.45 15.74 -6.09
N ARG A 144 6.09 14.47 -6.00
CA ARG A 144 6.77 13.51 -5.11
C ARG A 144 6.83 12.12 -5.73
N ALA A 145 7.83 11.36 -5.33
CA ALA A 145 7.90 9.94 -5.64
C ALA A 145 6.71 9.19 -5.04
N GLN A 146 6.21 8.21 -5.75
CA GLN A 146 5.15 7.32 -5.26
C GLN A 146 5.54 6.72 -3.91
N SER A 147 4.61 6.73 -2.97
CA SER A 147 4.82 6.04 -1.69
C SER A 147 4.98 4.53 -1.91
N PRO A 148 5.76 3.84 -1.06
CA PRO A 148 5.93 2.38 -1.14
C PRO A 148 4.61 1.62 -1.21
N ILE A 149 3.60 2.05 -0.45
CA ILE A 149 2.23 1.57 -0.57
C ILE A 149 1.34 2.78 -0.77
N SER A 150 0.53 2.76 -1.82
CA SER A 150 -0.39 3.82 -2.16
C SER A 150 -1.80 3.28 -2.45
N ALA A 151 -2.79 4.17 -2.36
CA ALA A 151 -4.15 3.91 -2.81
C ALA A 151 -4.74 5.24 -3.29
N PHE A 152 -5.38 5.23 -4.44
CA PHE A 152 -6.01 6.42 -5.00
C PHE A 152 -7.45 6.10 -5.38
N ASN A 153 -8.40 6.89 -4.86
CA ASN A 153 -9.85 6.67 -5.03
C ASN A 153 -10.28 5.22 -4.73
N ALA A 154 -9.64 4.57 -3.77
CA ALA A 154 -9.92 3.21 -3.35
C ALA A 154 -10.71 3.20 -2.04
N GLU A 155 -11.68 2.31 -1.95
CA GLU A 155 -12.51 2.09 -0.75
C GLU A 155 -12.48 0.63 -0.32
N ASN A 156 -12.82 0.36 0.94
CA ASN A 156 -12.83 -0.99 1.52
C ASN A 156 -11.48 -1.70 1.30
N ILE A 157 -10.41 -1.09 1.81
CA ILE A 157 -9.05 -1.61 1.74
C ILE A 157 -8.51 -1.89 3.14
N ALA A 158 -7.62 -2.87 3.26
CA ALA A 158 -6.94 -3.14 4.51
C ALA A 158 -5.53 -3.72 4.27
N ILE A 159 -4.64 -3.45 5.24
CA ILE A 159 -3.36 -4.14 5.39
C ILE A 159 -3.40 -4.81 6.75
N THR A 160 -3.27 -6.13 6.77
CA THR A 160 -3.39 -6.94 7.99
C THR A 160 -2.36 -8.07 8.01
N GLY A 161 -2.27 -8.78 9.12
CA GLY A 161 -1.35 -9.91 9.30
C GLY A 161 -0.20 -9.57 10.23
N GLN A 162 0.86 -10.37 10.19
CA GLN A 162 1.98 -10.32 11.15
C GLN A 162 3.34 -10.12 10.47
N GLY A 163 3.35 -9.86 9.16
CA GLY A 163 4.57 -9.58 8.40
C GLY A 163 5.15 -8.20 8.70
N THR A 164 6.35 -7.99 8.21
CA THR A 164 7.08 -6.73 8.38
C THR A 164 7.26 -6.02 7.04
N PHE A 165 6.96 -4.73 6.99
CA PHE A 165 7.28 -3.85 5.89
C PHE A 165 8.48 -2.98 6.25
N ASN A 166 9.53 -3.05 5.43
CA ASN A 166 10.72 -2.20 5.54
C ASN A 166 10.79 -1.22 4.37
N GLY A 167 10.57 0.05 4.63
CA GLY A 167 10.63 1.11 3.63
C GLY A 167 12.03 1.59 3.27
N ASN A 168 13.09 1.03 3.89
CA ASN A 168 14.49 1.42 3.67
C ASN A 168 14.73 2.94 3.71
N GLY A 169 14.06 3.62 4.65
CA GLY A 169 14.01 5.08 4.71
C GLY A 169 15.37 5.77 4.85
N GLU A 170 16.40 5.05 5.30
CA GLU A 170 17.75 5.57 5.39
C GLU A 170 18.42 5.83 4.02
N TYR A 171 17.87 5.28 2.94
CA TYR A 171 18.35 5.56 1.57
C TYR A 171 17.68 6.79 0.97
N TRP A 172 16.55 7.22 1.52
CA TRP A 172 15.73 8.31 0.98
C TRP A 172 15.93 9.65 1.68
N ARG A 173 16.44 9.63 2.91
CA ARG A 173 16.47 10.81 3.77
C ARG A 173 17.83 11.44 3.79
N PRO A 174 17.93 12.78 3.66
CA PRO A 174 19.15 13.48 3.98
C PRO A 174 19.58 13.19 5.41
N LEU A 175 20.89 12.99 5.61
CA LEU A 175 21.46 12.69 6.92
C LEU A 175 22.39 13.80 7.36
N LYS A 176 22.09 14.44 8.49
CA LYS A 176 22.95 15.45 9.09
C LYS A 176 24.07 14.78 9.89
N ARG A 177 25.32 15.14 9.64
CA ARG A 177 26.51 14.60 10.33
C ARG A 177 26.40 14.69 11.84
N ALA A 178 25.83 15.79 12.38
CA ALA A 178 25.64 16.00 13.81
C ALA A 178 24.62 15.05 14.47
N LYS A 179 23.86 14.28 13.69
CA LYS A 179 22.83 13.35 14.18
C LYS A 179 23.31 11.91 14.35
N VAL A 180 24.54 11.61 13.98
CA VAL A 180 25.08 10.23 13.96
C VAL A 180 26.50 10.18 14.51
N ALA A 181 26.90 9.01 14.99
CA ALA A 181 28.29 8.76 15.40
C ALA A 181 29.27 8.80 14.20
N PRO A 182 30.54 9.17 14.40
CA PRO A 182 31.54 9.25 13.33
C PRO A 182 31.67 7.97 12.49
N SER A 183 31.56 6.80 13.12
CA SER A 183 31.59 5.50 12.43
C SER A 183 30.36 5.29 11.53
N GLN A 184 29.19 5.66 12.00
CA GLN A 184 27.95 5.59 11.22
C GLN A 184 27.99 6.56 10.03
N TRP A 185 28.49 7.77 10.24
CA TRP A 185 28.71 8.74 9.16
C TRP A 185 29.63 8.18 8.09
N LYS A 186 30.80 7.62 8.49
CA LYS A 186 31.75 7.00 7.56
C LYS A 186 31.11 5.88 6.75
N ASN A 187 30.37 4.98 7.43
CA ASN A 187 29.67 3.88 6.76
C ASN A 187 28.61 4.38 5.80
N HIS A 188 27.93 5.48 6.14
CA HIS A 188 26.89 6.07 5.29
C HIS A 188 27.49 6.66 3.99
N LEU A 189 28.60 7.34 4.09
CA LEU A 189 29.34 7.86 2.92
C LEU A 189 29.77 6.75 1.94
N GLN A 190 29.98 5.53 2.42
CA GLN A 190 30.33 4.38 1.56
C GLN A 190 29.16 3.87 0.71
N LYS A 191 27.92 4.26 1.04
CA LYS A 191 26.74 3.90 0.25
C LYS A 191 26.60 4.73 -1.04
N GLY A 192 27.49 5.69 -1.27
CA GLY A 192 27.38 6.67 -2.35
C GLY A 192 26.66 7.94 -1.91
N GLY A 193 25.99 8.63 -2.85
CA GLY A 193 25.34 9.90 -2.59
C GLY A 193 26.28 11.10 -2.70
N VAL A 194 25.78 12.28 -2.30
CA VAL A 194 26.48 13.56 -2.39
C VAL A 194 26.42 14.32 -1.08
N LEU A 195 27.38 15.21 -0.85
CA LEU A 195 27.39 16.09 0.33
C LEU A 195 26.90 17.49 -0.03
N SER A 196 26.25 18.14 0.94
CA SER A 196 26.05 19.59 0.91
C SER A 196 27.38 20.35 0.77
N THR A 197 27.34 21.58 0.30
CA THR A 197 28.54 22.43 0.10
C THR A 197 29.39 22.58 1.38
N ASP A 198 28.75 22.60 2.54
CA ASP A 198 29.43 22.68 3.86
C ASP A 198 29.91 21.32 4.38
N GLY A 199 29.65 20.21 3.65
CA GLY A 199 30.03 18.85 4.01
C GLY A 199 29.30 18.27 5.24
N ASN A 200 28.25 18.90 5.71
CA ASN A 200 27.57 18.54 6.96
C ASN A 200 26.26 17.75 6.75
N THR A 201 25.74 17.70 5.51
CA THR A 201 24.55 16.94 5.19
C THR A 201 24.83 16.03 3.98
N TRP A 202 24.51 14.76 4.12
CA TRP A 202 24.53 13.79 3.04
C TRP A 202 23.14 13.73 2.39
N TYR A 203 23.12 13.64 1.07
CA TYR A 203 21.92 13.41 0.27
C TYR A 203 22.06 12.13 -0.54
N PRO A 204 20.96 11.41 -0.83
CA PRO A 204 20.99 10.18 -1.61
C PRO A 204 21.64 10.33 -3.00
N ASP A 205 21.35 11.44 -3.66
CA ASP A 205 21.88 11.79 -4.98
C ASP A 205 21.92 13.30 -5.20
N SER A 206 22.39 13.71 -6.37
CA SER A 206 22.46 15.12 -6.77
C SER A 206 21.09 15.74 -7.02
N ALA A 207 20.09 14.98 -7.47
CA ALA A 207 18.74 15.48 -7.69
C ALA A 207 18.07 15.82 -6.35
N SER A 208 18.24 14.97 -5.33
CA SER A 208 17.78 15.24 -3.96
C SER A 208 18.44 16.48 -3.35
N LEU A 209 19.75 16.67 -3.56
CA LEU A 209 20.46 17.87 -3.13
C LEU A 209 19.93 19.12 -3.86
N TYR A 210 19.71 19.01 -5.17
CA TYR A 210 19.16 20.11 -5.96
C TYR A 210 17.74 20.46 -5.52
N ALA A 211 16.87 19.45 -5.37
CA ALA A 211 15.51 19.65 -4.85
C ALA A 211 15.51 20.36 -3.49
N ALA A 212 16.40 19.95 -2.58
CA ALA A 212 16.54 20.60 -1.28
C ALA A 212 16.98 22.08 -1.39
N SER A 213 17.77 22.44 -2.41
CA SER A 213 18.20 23.82 -2.65
C SER A 213 17.08 24.72 -3.18
N LEU A 214 16.03 24.13 -3.75
CA LEU A 214 14.86 24.84 -4.26
C LEU A 214 13.76 25.05 -3.21
N CYS A 215 13.86 24.40 -2.06
CA CYS A 215 12.88 24.53 -0.99
C CYS A 215 13.07 25.86 -0.25
N GLU A 216 12.03 26.68 -0.17
CA GLU A 216 12.02 27.94 0.55
C GLU A 216 12.11 27.76 2.07
N ASP A 217 11.47 26.69 2.58
CA ASP A 217 11.51 26.31 3.97
C ASP A 217 12.02 24.86 4.11
N GLN A 218 13.14 24.69 4.82
CA GLN A 218 13.71 23.36 5.08
C GLN A 218 12.87 22.49 6.04
N ASN A 219 11.93 23.09 6.77
CA ASN A 219 10.98 22.34 7.61
C ASN A 219 9.79 21.81 6.78
N VAL A 220 9.51 22.45 5.64
CA VAL A 220 8.50 22.04 4.67
C VAL A 220 9.20 21.80 3.33
N PRO A 221 9.80 20.61 3.13
CA PRO A 221 10.62 20.32 1.95
C PRO A 221 9.73 20.10 0.70
N VAL A 222 9.19 21.17 0.18
CA VAL A 222 8.31 21.20 -0.99
C VAL A 222 8.87 22.18 -2.01
N VAL A 223 8.94 21.77 -3.26
CA VAL A 223 9.20 22.69 -4.38
C VAL A 223 7.84 23.16 -4.89
N SER A 224 7.46 24.37 -4.53
CA SER A 224 6.13 24.94 -4.82
C SER A 224 5.99 25.46 -6.25
N ASP A 225 7.09 25.82 -6.93
CA ASP A 225 7.06 26.29 -8.32
C ASP A 225 6.90 25.13 -9.31
N PRO A 226 5.75 24.99 -10.00
CA PRO A 226 5.54 23.92 -10.97
C PRO A 226 6.52 23.88 -12.13
N ALA A 227 7.15 25.02 -12.48
CA ALA A 227 8.13 25.07 -13.57
C ALA A 227 9.42 24.31 -13.25
N LEU A 228 9.70 24.08 -11.96
CA LEU A 228 10.87 23.36 -11.50
C LEU A 228 10.64 21.86 -11.33
N TRP A 229 9.39 21.40 -11.31
CA TRP A 229 9.06 19.99 -11.05
C TRP A 229 9.72 18.98 -12.00
N PRO A 230 9.89 19.25 -13.32
CA PRO A 230 10.59 18.32 -14.19
C PRO A 230 12.08 18.12 -13.89
N GLN A 231 12.66 18.93 -13.00
CA GLN A 231 14.09 18.92 -12.68
C GLN A 231 14.40 18.24 -11.35
N ILE A 232 13.38 17.74 -10.64
CA ILE A 232 13.52 17.13 -9.32
C ILE A 232 13.03 15.68 -9.33
N HIS A 233 13.60 14.87 -8.46
CA HIS A 233 13.21 13.50 -8.17
C HIS A 233 12.68 13.37 -6.75
#